data_8882fbc98d4e0ad72defbbd0778b1292
#
_entry.id   8882fbc98d4e0ad72defbbd0778b1292
#
_cell.length_a   1.000
_cell.length_b   1.000
_cell.length_c   1.000
_cell.angle_alpha   90.00
_cell.angle_beta   90.00
_cell.angle_gamma   90.00
#
_symmetry.space_group_name_H-M   'P 1'
#
loop_
_entity.id
_entity.type
_entity.pdbx_description
1 polymer ?
#
loop_
_entity_poly.entity_id
_entity_poly.type
_entity_poly.pdbx_seq_one_letter_code
_entity_poly.pdbx_strand_id
1 'polypeptide(L)'
;MLFHPVGRIKGKELFVAGNSRINPDGSIVYLSRIYNQTKVNLLEMANFDSAMLELSTTIRSRLGHPSFAIAIQCNSNSMILEKKRLFDLYTKTLKDNFTNFVGLSGYGEQINNVHLNQTFVTVVFE
;
A
#
# COMPACT_ATOMS: atom_id res chain seq x y z
N MET A 1 13.37 2.04 -9.26
CA MET A 1 12.25 1.86 -10.18
C MET A 1 10.93 1.48 -9.52
N LEU A 2 10.91 0.71 -8.45
CA LEU A 2 9.69 0.40 -7.68
C LEU A 2 8.98 1.63 -7.07
N PHE A 3 9.61 2.79 -7.06
CA PHE A 3 9.16 3.98 -6.33
C PHE A 3 8.16 4.86 -7.09
N HIS A 4 7.94 4.61 -8.38
CA HIS A 4 7.08 5.43 -9.24
C HIS A 4 6.10 4.53 -10.01
N PRO A 5 5.08 3.97 -9.34
CA PRO A 5 4.01 3.26 -10.02
C PRO A 5 3.16 4.22 -10.83
N VAL A 6 2.26 3.70 -11.63
CA VAL A 6 1.24 4.52 -12.29
C VAL A 6 -0.11 4.32 -11.62
N GLY A 7 -0.93 5.36 -11.64
CA GLY A 7 -2.26 5.36 -11.07
C GLY A 7 -3.31 5.82 -12.06
N ARG A 8 -4.48 5.19 -12.01
CA ARG A 8 -5.68 5.58 -12.73
C ARG A 8 -6.76 5.96 -11.72
N ILE A 9 -7.36 7.11 -11.91
CA ILE A 9 -8.50 7.56 -11.10
C ILE A 9 -9.79 7.20 -11.83
N LYS A 10 -10.71 6.52 -11.15
CA LYS A 10 -12.07 6.25 -11.62
C LYS A 10 -13.06 6.67 -10.52
N GLY A 11 -13.76 7.76 -10.75
CA GLY A 11 -14.58 8.38 -9.70
C GLY A 11 -13.70 8.89 -8.56
N LYS A 12 -13.88 8.35 -7.35
CA LYS A 12 -13.06 8.65 -6.16
C LYS A 12 -12.00 7.59 -5.87
N GLU A 13 -11.92 6.55 -6.69
CA GLU A 13 -11.02 5.41 -6.46
C GLU A 13 -9.72 5.58 -7.24
N LEU A 14 -8.60 5.33 -6.58
CA LEU A 14 -7.27 5.27 -7.18
C LEU A 14 -6.86 3.80 -7.37
N PHE A 15 -6.65 3.41 -8.62
CA PHE A 15 -6.14 2.09 -9.00
C PHE A 15 -4.64 2.21 -9.26
N VAL A 16 -3.84 1.54 -8.46
CA VAL A 16 -2.38 1.58 -8.58
C VAL A 16 -1.89 0.36 -9.34
N ALA A 17 -1.08 0.59 -10.36
CA ALA A 17 -0.33 -0.44 -11.08
C ALA A 17 1.16 -0.30 -10.75
N GLY A 18 1.65 -1.20 -9.91
CA GLY A 18 3.09 -1.28 -9.61
C GLY A 18 3.89 -1.70 -10.83
N ASN A 19 5.07 -1.14 -11.00
CA ASN A 19 6.01 -1.55 -12.04
C ASN A 19 6.90 -2.70 -11.53
N SER A 20 7.18 -3.65 -12.41
CA SER A 20 8.01 -4.83 -12.13
C SER A 20 9.43 -4.66 -12.66
N ARG A 21 9.56 -4.34 -13.94
CA ARG A 21 10.87 -4.21 -14.61
C ARG A 21 10.80 -3.26 -15.80
N ILE A 22 11.96 -2.78 -16.23
CA ILE A 22 12.17 -2.18 -17.56
C ILE A 22 12.88 -3.20 -18.42
N ASN A 23 12.38 -3.40 -19.62
CA ASN A 23 13.00 -4.25 -20.62
C ASN A 23 14.17 -3.49 -21.32
N PRO A 24 15.07 -4.22 -22.02
CA PRO A 24 16.17 -3.58 -22.74
C PRO A 24 15.75 -2.58 -23.82
N ASP A 25 14.54 -2.71 -24.37
CA ASP A 25 13.96 -1.81 -25.36
C ASP A 25 13.32 -0.55 -24.74
N GLY A 26 13.40 -0.39 -23.41
CA GLY A 26 12.83 0.73 -22.66
C GLY A 26 11.36 0.54 -22.27
N SER A 27 10.69 -0.52 -22.71
CA SER A 27 9.32 -0.80 -22.28
C SER A 27 9.25 -1.19 -20.81
N ILE A 28 8.11 -0.85 -20.16
CA ILE A 28 7.89 -1.11 -18.72
C ILE A 28 6.85 -2.21 -18.54
N VAL A 29 7.19 -3.22 -17.74
CA VAL A 29 6.27 -4.27 -17.33
C VAL A 29 5.60 -3.86 -16.01
N TYR A 30 4.27 -3.87 -15.99
CA TYR A 30 3.46 -3.59 -14.81
C TYR A 30 2.91 -4.88 -14.19
N LEU A 31 2.66 -4.85 -12.88
CA LEU A 31 2.11 -5.98 -12.11
C LEU A 31 0.59 -6.13 -12.26
N SER A 32 -0.07 -5.11 -12.78
CA SER A 32 -1.50 -5.17 -13.12
C SER A 32 -1.75 -4.61 -14.52
N ARG A 33 -2.86 -5.03 -15.10
CA ARG A 33 -3.21 -4.68 -16.47
C ARG A 33 -3.52 -3.19 -16.62
N ILE A 34 -2.86 -2.55 -17.58
CA ILE A 34 -3.20 -1.22 -18.06
C ILE A 34 -3.80 -1.38 -19.46
N TYR A 35 -5.02 -0.90 -19.64
CA TYR A 35 -5.70 -0.99 -20.94
C TYR A 35 -5.17 0.10 -21.89
N ASN A 36 -5.21 -0.18 -23.18
CA ASN A 36 -4.85 0.81 -24.22
C ASN A 36 -5.68 2.08 -24.05
N GLN A 37 -5.05 3.23 -24.34
CA GLN A 37 -5.67 4.55 -24.28
C GLN A 37 -6.14 4.97 -22.86
N THR A 38 -5.72 4.25 -21.82
CA THR A 38 -6.00 4.65 -20.43
C THR A 38 -5.10 5.80 -20.02
N LYS A 39 -5.69 6.92 -19.61
CA LYS A 39 -4.95 8.00 -18.97
C LYS A 39 -4.47 7.55 -17.59
N VAL A 40 -3.18 7.59 -17.38
CA VAL A 40 -2.53 7.27 -16.10
C VAL A 40 -1.70 8.44 -15.62
N ASN A 41 -1.53 8.54 -14.30
CA ASN A 41 -0.64 9.50 -13.67
C ASN A 41 0.57 8.74 -13.11
N LEU A 42 1.75 9.33 -13.23
CA LEU A 42 2.92 8.84 -12.51
C LEU A 42 2.72 9.18 -11.03
N LEU A 43 2.90 8.19 -10.16
CA LEU A 43 2.74 8.34 -8.73
C LEU A 43 4.10 8.34 -8.04
N GLU A 44 4.15 8.98 -6.92
CA GLU A 44 5.27 8.90 -5.97
C GLU A 44 4.78 8.46 -4.60
N MET A 45 5.69 7.96 -3.79
CA MET A 45 5.38 7.57 -2.43
C MET A 45 5.11 8.83 -1.60
N ALA A 46 3.97 8.87 -0.92
CA ALA A 46 3.65 9.91 0.05
C ALA A 46 4.69 9.97 1.18
N ASN A 47 4.70 11.06 1.93
CA ASN A 47 5.49 11.12 3.16
C ASN A 47 5.00 10.03 4.11
N PHE A 48 5.91 9.15 4.50
CA PHE A 48 5.55 7.94 5.25
C PHE A 48 5.09 8.26 6.68
N ASP A 49 5.72 9.22 7.35
CA ASP A 49 5.32 9.65 8.70
C ASP A 49 3.90 10.20 8.69
N SER A 50 3.57 11.05 7.71
CA SER A 50 2.23 11.62 7.54
C SER A 50 1.20 10.53 7.26
N ALA A 51 1.52 9.56 6.42
CA ALA A 51 0.63 8.43 6.11
C ALA A 51 0.36 7.56 7.34
N MET A 52 1.37 7.29 8.16
CA MET A 52 1.22 6.52 9.39
C MET A 52 0.43 7.30 10.46
N LEU A 53 0.61 8.62 10.53
CA LEU A 53 -0.18 9.46 11.42
C LEU A 53 -1.66 9.49 11.00
N GLU A 54 -1.94 9.62 9.71
CA GLU A 54 -3.31 9.58 9.17
C GLU A 54 -3.98 8.23 9.44
N LEU A 55 -3.25 7.12 9.22
CA LEU A 55 -3.72 5.77 9.56
C LEU A 55 -4.10 5.67 11.03
N SER A 56 -3.20 6.08 11.93
CA SER A 56 -3.42 6.06 13.38
C SER A 56 -4.64 6.89 13.78
N THR A 57 -4.76 8.10 13.23
CA THR A 57 -5.89 9.00 13.49
C THR A 57 -7.20 8.38 13.01
N THR A 58 -7.21 7.79 11.84
CA THR A 58 -8.39 7.13 11.27
C THR A 58 -8.83 5.94 12.11
N ILE A 59 -7.91 5.09 12.55
CA ILE A 59 -8.22 3.94 13.41
C ILE A 59 -8.83 4.42 14.71
N ARG A 60 -8.17 5.32 15.40
CA ARG A 60 -8.63 5.83 16.72
C ARG A 60 -9.97 6.54 16.64
N SER A 61 -10.22 7.33 15.59
CA SER A 61 -11.47 8.06 15.43
C SER A 61 -12.67 7.16 15.10
N ARG A 62 -12.43 6.02 14.44
CA ARG A 62 -13.50 5.11 14.00
C ARG A 62 -13.71 3.94 14.94
N LEU A 63 -12.65 3.43 15.55
CA LEU A 63 -12.64 2.14 16.25
C LEU A 63 -12.09 2.23 17.68
N GLY A 64 -11.60 3.39 18.11
CA GLY A 64 -10.98 3.54 19.43
C GLY A 64 -9.68 2.76 19.55
N HIS A 65 -9.66 1.72 20.38
CA HIS A 65 -8.54 0.82 20.60
C HIS A 65 -8.92 -0.61 20.25
N PRO A 66 -8.81 -1.00 18.98
CA PRO A 66 -9.19 -2.34 18.56
C PRO A 66 -8.26 -3.40 19.15
N SER A 67 -8.84 -4.57 19.46
CA SER A 67 -8.15 -5.66 20.16
C SER A 67 -7.17 -6.42 19.26
N PHE A 68 -7.50 -6.54 17.95
CA PHE A 68 -6.70 -7.32 17.01
C PHE A 68 -6.75 -6.75 15.59
N ALA A 69 -5.66 -6.93 14.85
CA ALA A 69 -5.61 -6.57 13.43
C ALA A 69 -4.83 -7.58 12.58
N ILE A 70 -5.27 -7.73 11.34
CA ILE A 70 -4.52 -8.41 10.29
C ILE A 70 -4.06 -7.33 9.30
N ALA A 71 -2.75 -7.09 9.27
CA ALA A 71 -2.12 -6.10 8.42
C ALA A 71 -1.52 -6.78 7.18
N ILE A 72 -2.10 -6.52 6.01
CA ILE A 72 -1.68 -7.11 4.74
C ILE A 72 -1.04 -6.02 3.89
N GLN A 73 0.19 -6.22 3.48
CA GLN A 73 0.86 -5.27 2.61
C GLN A 73 1.46 -5.95 1.37
N CYS A 74 1.51 -5.22 0.29
CA CYS A 74 2.17 -5.65 -0.93
C CYS A 74 3.67 -5.88 -0.68
N ASN A 75 4.20 -6.98 -1.21
CA ASN A 75 5.62 -7.30 -1.13
C ASN A 75 6.51 -6.16 -1.67
N SER A 76 6.06 -5.45 -2.70
CA SER A 76 6.77 -4.27 -3.20
C SER A 76 6.87 -3.16 -2.14
N ASN A 77 5.84 -2.97 -1.31
CA ASN A 77 5.91 -2.05 -0.17
C ASN A 77 6.90 -2.53 0.88
N SER A 78 6.90 -3.83 1.19
CA SER A 78 7.87 -4.41 2.13
C SER A 78 9.30 -4.12 1.68
N MET A 79 9.61 -4.32 0.40
CA MET A 79 10.92 -4.01 -0.17
C MET A 79 11.27 -2.50 -0.09
N ILE A 80 10.29 -1.62 -0.28
CA ILE A 80 10.47 -0.18 -0.14
C ILE A 80 10.75 0.20 1.30
N LEU A 81 9.97 -0.33 2.26
CA LEU A 81 10.15 -0.08 3.68
C LEU A 81 11.53 -0.54 4.16
N GLU A 82 11.97 -1.73 3.73
CA GLU A 82 13.29 -2.25 4.02
C GLU A 82 14.39 -1.34 3.47
N LYS A 83 14.34 -1.01 2.19
CA LYS A 83 15.32 -0.15 1.52
C LYS A 83 15.40 1.25 2.14
N LYS A 84 14.29 1.79 2.59
CA LYS A 84 14.22 3.10 3.24
C LYS A 84 14.41 3.05 4.76
N ARG A 85 14.59 1.86 5.34
CA ARG A 85 14.72 1.63 6.80
C ARG A 85 13.50 2.13 7.59
N LEU A 86 12.30 1.91 7.04
CA LEU A 86 11.03 2.38 7.62
C LEU A 86 10.23 1.27 8.32
N PHE A 87 10.74 0.04 8.35
CA PHE A 87 10.05 -1.09 8.98
C PHE A 87 9.79 -0.89 10.47
N ASP A 88 10.75 -0.29 11.18
CA ASP A 88 10.60 -0.04 12.62
C ASP A 88 9.47 0.96 12.89
N LEU A 89 9.39 2.04 12.10
CA LEU A 89 8.30 3.00 12.20
C LEU A 89 6.95 2.37 11.87
N TYR A 90 6.89 1.57 10.81
CA TYR A 90 5.69 0.82 10.43
C TYR A 90 5.23 -0.11 11.56
N THR A 91 6.12 -0.93 12.06
CA THR A 91 5.83 -1.87 13.16
C THR A 91 5.43 -1.15 14.45
N LYS A 92 6.12 -0.03 14.76
CA LYS A 92 5.76 0.81 15.89
C LYS A 92 4.35 1.36 15.75
N THR A 93 3.99 1.87 14.58
CA THR A 93 2.63 2.39 14.31
C THR A 93 1.57 1.32 14.54
N LEU A 94 1.81 0.08 14.10
CA LEU A 94 0.88 -1.02 14.36
C LEU A 94 0.76 -1.33 15.85
N LYS A 95 1.88 -1.40 16.57
CA LYS A 95 1.90 -1.62 18.04
C LYS A 95 1.18 -0.52 18.82
N ASP A 96 1.30 0.72 18.38
CA ASP A 96 0.67 1.86 19.06
C ASP A 96 -0.86 1.93 18.85
N ASN A 97 -1.39 1.21 17.84
CA ASN A 97 -2.81 1.23 17.50
C ASN A 97 -3.57 -0.07 17.77
N PHE A 98 -2.88 -1.20 17.90
CA PHE A 98 -3.50 -2.50 18.11
C PHE A 98 -2.87 -3.22 19.32
N THR A 99 -3.73 -3.83 20.14
CA THR A 99 -3.24 -4.67 21.25
C THR A 99 -2.48 -5.88 20.72
N ASN A 100 -3.02 -6.51 19.69
CA ASN A 100 -2.39 -7.60 18.97
C ASN A 100 -2.53 -7.42 17.47
N PHE A 101 -1.55 -7.85 16.71
CA PHE A 101 -1.65 -7.87 15.25
C PHE A 101 -0.78 -8.96 14.63
N VAL A 102 -1.13 -9.36 13.43
CA VAL A 102 -0.30 -10.17 12.55
C VAL A 102 -0.07 -9.42 11.25
N GLY A 103 1.18 -9.37 10.81
CA GLY A 103 1.58 -8.78 9.54
C GLY A 103 1.84 -9.85 8.48
N LEU A 104 1.28 -9.66 7.29
CA LEU A 104 1.48 -10.54 6.13
C LEU A 104 1.96 -9.71 4.94
N SER A 105 2.87 -10.28 4.16
CA SER A 105 3.28 -9.72 2.87
C SER A 105 2.74 -10.57 1.73
N GLY A 106 2.04 -9.92 0.77
CA GLY A 106 1.43 -10.57 -0.38
C GLY A 106 1.88 -9.94 -1.70
N TYR A 107 1.44 -10.52 -2.81
CA TYR A 107 1.75 -10.01 -4.15
C TYR A 107 0.69 -9.08 -4.75
N GLY A 108 -0.15 -8.53 -3.92
CA GLY A 108 -1.21 -7.59 -4.23
C GLY A 108 -2.34 -7.75 -3.22
N GLU A 109 -3.00 -6.67 -2.95
CA GLU A 109 -4.11 -6.60 -2.00
C GLU A 109 -5.43 -6.50 -2.79
N GLN A 110 -6.49 -7.03 -2.21
CA GLN A 110 -7.83 -6.91 -2.77
C GLN A 110 -8.79 -6.38 -1.71
N ILE A 111 -9.53 -5.35 -2.08
CA ILE A 111 -10.61 -4.80 -1.28
C ILE A 111 -11.78 -4.43 -2.19
N ASN A 112 -13.01 -4.80 -1.81
CA ASN A 112 -14.24 -4.47 -2.57
C ASN A 112 -14.15 -4.77 -4.07
N ASN A 113 -13.63 -5.94 -4.45
CA ASN A 113 -13.42 -6.37 -5.85
C ASN A 113 -12.38 -5.54 -6.63
N VAL A 114 -11.59 -4.73 -5.95
CA VAL A 114 -10.49 -3.97 -6.55
C VAL A 114 -9.17 -4.61 -6.17
N HIS A 115 -8.38 -4.98 -7.18
CA HIS A 115 -7.01 -5.42 -6.99
C HIS A 115 -6.08 -4.21 -6.98
N LEU A 116 -5.25 -4.13 -5.96
CA LEU A 116 -4.31 -3.03 -5.72
C LEU A 116 -2.89 -3.57 -5.67
N ASN A 117 -1.93 -2.73 -6.05
CA ASN A 117 -0.52 -2.98 -5.87
C ASN A 117 0.12 -1.83 -5.10
N GLN A 118 1.20 -2.12 -4.39
CA GLN A 118 1.94 -1.15 -3.59
C GLN A 118 1.04 -0.43 -2.57
N THR A 119 0.12 -1.19 -1.99
CA THR A 119 -0.84 -0.71 -1.02
C THR A 119 -0.70 -1.47 0.30
N PHE A 120 -1.51 -1.08 1.23
CA PHE A 120 -1.62 -1.66 2.55
C PHE A 120 -3.10 -1.74 2.92
N VAL A 121 -3.54 -2.91 3.34
CA VAL A 121 -4.91 -3.17 3.78
C VAL A 121 -4.86 -3.73 5.19
N THR A 122 -5.74 -3.25 6.05
CA THR A 122 -5.87 -3.75 7.41
C THR A 122 -7.30 -4.18 7.69
N VAL A 123 -7.46 -5.41 8.15
CA VAL A 123 -8.71 -5.90 8.74
C VAL A 123 -8.59 -5.74 10.24
N VAL A 124 -9.57 -5.10 10.84
CA VAL A 124 -9.56 -4.71 12.25
C VAL A 124 -10.74 -5.35 12.97
N PHE A 125 -10.47 -5.87 14.17
CA PHE A 125 -11.45 -6.50 15.05
C PHE A 125 -11.55 -5.71 16.36
N GLU A 126 -12.77 -5.40 16.75
CA GLU A 126 -13.10 -4.78 18.04
C GLU A 126 -12.88 -5.72 19.22
#